data_f6c16f7b33d945da23a7382bef3a80a0
#
_entry.id   f6c16f7b33d945da23a7382bef3a80a0
#
_cell.length_a   1.000
_cell.length_b   1.000
_cell.length_c   1.000
_cell.angle_alpha   90.00
_cell.angle_beta   90.00
_cell.angle_gamma   90.00
#
_symmetry.space_group_name_H-M   'P 1'
#
loop_
_entity.id
_entity.type
_entity.pdbx_description
1 polymer ?
#
loop_
_entity_poly.entity_id
_entity_poly.type
_entity_poly.pdbx_seq_one_letter_code
_entity_poly.pdbx_strand_id
1 'polypeptide(L)'
;MWHVGKVFALRDETATARTFTLEVGDWPGHVAGQHVDVRLTAPDGYSAVRSYSIASAARSEGRVEITVERLPSGEVSPYLTQELAVGDRLELRGPIGGWFVWRTHQTEPIQLIAGGSGIVPLMAMIRSRASAGSAAPFRLLYSVREPAAVFYRDELQALTNNDEGVSLTYAYTRVAPKDWPRRPGRIDAALITNAAWPSNLGPTCYVCGPTSFVESAAAFLIASGQSPDKIRTERFGPTGDRK
;
A
#
# COMPACT_ATOMS: atom_id res chain seq x y z
N MET A 1 17.11 -6.80 14.00
CA MET A 1 16.70 -6.74 15.43
C MET A 1 15.18 -6.82 15.47
N TRP A 2 14.59 -7.42 16.52
CA TRP A 2 13.16 -7.38 16.77
C TRP A 2 12.86 -6.26 17.76
N HIS A 3 11.85 -5.46 17.46
CA HIS A 3 11.31 -4.39 18.30
C HIS A 3 9.98 -4.84 18.88
N VAL A 4 9.58 -4.26 19.99
CA VAL A 4 8.25 -4.44 20.56
C VAL A 4 7.46 -3.15 20.35
N GLY A 5 6.41 -3.24 19.55
CA GLY A 5 5.46 -2.15 19.33
C GLY A 5 4.23 -2.34 20.19
N LYS A 6 3.78 -1.28 20.87
CA LYS A 6 2.51 -1.24 21.59
C LYS A 6 1.42 -0.71 20.65
N VAL A 7 0.29 -1.37 20.60
CA VAL A 7 -0.88 -0.87 19.84
C VAL A 7 -1.40 0.39 20.53
N PHE A 8 -1.22 1.53 19.85
CA PHE A 8 -1.67 2.84 20.31
C PHE A 8 -3.10 3.15 19.85
N ALA A 9 -3.41 2.82 18.60
CA ALA A 9 -4.73 3.06 18.01
C ALA A 9 -5.07 2.02 16.95
N LEU A 10 -6.36 1.83 16.73
CA LEU A 10 -6.94 0.95 15.72
C LEU A 10 -7.95 1.75 14.89
N ARG A 11 -7.98 1.52 13.57
CA ARG A 11 -8.95 2.11 12.67
C ARG A 11 -9.38 1.07 11.64
N ASP A 12 -10.68 0.82 11.56
CA ASP A 12 -11.23 -0.04 10.51
C ASP A 12 -11.24 0.73 9.17
N GLU A 13 -10.57 0.18 8.17
CA GLU A 13 -10.57 0.73 6.81
C GLU A 13 -11.76 0.20 6.01
N THR A 14 -12.05 -1.08 6.18
CA THR A 14 -13.17 -1.81 5.57
C THR A 14 -13.65 -2.91 6.52
N ALA A 15 -14.69 -3.64 6.17
CA ALA A 15 -15.15 -4.81 6.93
C ALA A 15 -14.08 -5.91 7.09
N THR A 16 -13.02 -5.88 6.29
CA THR A 16 -11.96 -6.90 6.29
C THR A 16 -10.56 -6.33 6.50
N ALA A 17 -10.40 -5.02 6.62
CA ALA A 17 -9.09 -4.41 6.76
C ALA A 17 -9.05 -3.41 7.90
N ARG A 18 -7.93 -3.43 8.65
CA ARG A 18 -7.71 -2.59 9.83
C ARG A 18 -6.31 -2.00 9.82
N THR A 19 -6.20 -0.72 10.14
CA THR A 19 -4.96 -0.01 10.36
C THR A 19 -4.62 -0.03 11.84
N PHE A 20 -3.37 -0.36 12.14
CA PHE A 20 -2.76 -0.36 13.47
C PHE A 20 -1.74 0.76 13.54
N THR A 21 -1.90 1.67 14.50
CA THR A 21 -0.84 2.59 14.88
C THR A 21 -0.07 1.97 16.02
N LEU A 22 1.20 1.69 15.82
CA LEU A 22 2.11 1.06 16.78
C LEU A 22 3.09 2.09 17.31
N GLU A 23 3.24 2.15 18.62
CA GLU A 23 4.25 2.95 19.29
C GLU A 23 5.48 2.08 19.54
N VAL A 24 6.62 2.46 18.93
CA VAL A 24 7.86 1.68 18.95
C VAL A 24 8.98 2.59 19.44
N GLY A 25 9.41 2.39 20.69
CA GLY A 25 10.27 3.34 21.40
C GLY A 25 11.67 3.55 20.78
N ASP A 26 12.22 2.55 20.13
CA ASP A 26 13.55 2.55 19.49
C ASP A 26 13.45 2.40 17.95
N TRP A 27 12.36 2.91 17.38
CA TRP A 27 12.17 2.83 15.92
C TRP A 27 13.22 3.64 15.17
N PRO A 28 14.01 3.02 14.25
CA PRO A 28 15.11 3.71 13.58
C PRO A 28 14.64 4.68 12.47
N GLY A 29 13.34 4.87 12.30
CA GLY A 29 12.76 5.53 11.14
C GLY A 29 12.61 4.57 9.96
N HIS A 30 11.93 5.02 8.90
CA HIS A 30 11.75 4.24 7.68
C HIS A 30 11.65 5.13 6.43
N VAL A 31 11.69 4.52 5.26
CA VAL A 31 11.45 5.17 3.97
C VAL A 31 10.13 4.66 3.41
N ALA A 32 9.35 5.54 2.80
CA ALA A 32 8.06 5.19 2.21
C ALA A 32 8.19 4.06 1.17
N GLY A 33 7.38 3.01 1.32
CA GLY A 33 7.43 1.79 0.52
C GLY A 33 8.17 0.62 1.18
N GLN A 34 8.77 0.81 2.37
CA GLN A 34 9.31 -0.28 3.17
C GLN A 34 8.21 -1.04 3.92
N HIS A 35 8.55 -2.24 4.40
CA HIS A 35 7.68 -3.10 5.18
C HIS A 35 8.32 -3.51 6.51
N VAL A 36 7.53 -4.12 7.38
CA VAL A 36 7.96 -4.82 8.58
C VAL A 36 7.50 -6.27 8.54
N ASP A 37 8.28 -7.15 9.18
CA ASP A 37 7.78 -8.47 9.55
C ASP A 37 7.14 -8.36 10.92
N VAL A 38 5.95 -8.93 11.06
CA VAL A 38 5.23 -9.09 12.33
C VAL A 38 5.32 -10.55 12.74
N ARG A 39 5.70 -10.81 13.99
CA ARG A 39 5.72 -12.14 14.60
C ARG A 39 4.64 -12.27 15.66
N LEU A 40 3.86 -13.33 15.55
CA LEU A 40 2.97 -13.79 16.62
C LEU A 40 3.53 -15.10 17.17
N THR A 41 3.56 -15.21 18.50
CA THR A 41 4.00 -16.42 19.18
C THR A 41 2.85 -16.95 20.04
N ALA A 42 2.43 -18.18 19.76
CA ALA A 42 1.41 -18.88 20.53
C ALA A 42 1.95 -19.37 21.88
N PRO A 43 1.08 -19.67 22.89
CA PRO A 43 1.50 -20.12 24.21
C PRO A 43 2.36 -21.39 24.23
N ASP A 44 2.22 -22.26 23.20
CA ASP A 44 3.00 -23.47 23.01
C ASP A 44 4.37 -23.24 22.40
N GLY A 45 4.71 -21.97 22.08
CA GLY A 45 5.99 -21.57 21.49
C GLY A 45 6.00 -21.56 19.95
N TYR A 46 4.92 -21.99 19.29
CA TYR A 46 4.81 -21.85 17.83
C TYR A 46 4.82 -20.39 17.42
N SER A 47 5.57 -20.05 16.38
CA SER A 47 5.66 -18.68 15.89
C SER A 47 5.35 -18.59 14.40
N ALA A 48 4.53 -17.62 14.02
CA ALA A 48 4.23 -17.27 12.65
C ALA A 48 4.72 -15.84 12.34
N VAL A 49 5.39 -15.66 11.19
CA VAL A 49 5.89 -14.37 10.72
C VAL A 49 5.22 -14.02 9.42
N ARG A 50 4.74 -12.77 9.30
CA ARG A 50 4.19 -12.22 8.05
C ARG A 50 4.67 -10.79 7.82
N SER A 51 4.91 -10.46 6.57
CA SER A 51 5.35 -9.12 6.17
C SER A 51 4.15 -8.22 5.89
N TYR A 52 4.21 -6.99 6.40
CA TYR A 52 3.20 -5.95 6.19
C TYR A 52 3.87 -4.65 5.79
N SER A 53 3.38 -4.03 4.71
CA SER A 53 3.87 -2.73 4.28
C SER A 53 3.57 -1.67 5.32
N ILE A 54 4.51 -0.75 5.51
CA ILE A 54 4.32 0.42 6.36
C ILE A 54 3.39 1.39 5.63
N ALA A 55 2.38 1.88 6.33
CA ALA A 55 1.38 2.83 5.83
C ALA A 55 1.68 4.28 6.22
N SER A 56 2.41 4.49 7.34
CA SER A 56 2.74 5.83 7.83
C SER A 56 3.78 6.55 6.97
N ALA A 57 3.78 7.89 7.06
CA ALA A 57 4.84 8.70 6.48
C ALA A 57 6.21 8.39 7.11
N ALA A 58 7.29 8.64 6.36
CA ALA A 58 8.66 8.36 6.78
C ALA A 58 9.12 9.10 8.06
N ARG A 59 8.45 10.18 8.47
CA ARG A 59 8.78 11.01 9.64
C ARG A 59 7.81 10.82 10.83
N SER A 60 7.33 9.65 11.06
CA SER A 60 6.30 9.35 12.08
C SER A 60 6.83 9.15 13.51
N GLU A 61 7.82 9.90 13.96
CA GLU A 61 8.32 10.06 15.36
C GLU A 61 8.00 8.86 16.31
N GLY A 62 8.62 7.69 16.07
CA GLY A 62 8.41 6.49 16.90
C GLY A 62 7.06 5.78 16.70
N ARG A 63 6.20 6.28 15.83
CA ARG A 63 4.94 5.63 15.47
C ARG A 63 5.02 5.01 14.08
N VAL A 64 4.55 3.79 13.97
CA VAL A 64 4.51 3.04 12.72
C VAL A 64 3.07 2.60 12.48
N GLU A 65 2.54 2.89 11.30
CA GLU A 65 1.24 2.35 10.88
C GLU A 65 1.45 1.20 9.91
N ILE A 66 0.72 0.12 10.14
CA ILE A 66 0.53 -0.98 9.19
C ILE A 66 -0.95 -1.19 8.95
N THR A 67 -1.33 -1.54 7.74
CA THR A 67 -2.72 -1.91 7.43
C THR A 67 -2.78 -3.35 6.99
N VAL A 68 -3.62 -4.12 7.67
CA VAL A 68 -3.76 -5.56 7.49
C VAL A 68 -5.12 -5.88 6.90
N GLU A 69 -5.13 -6.59 5.78
CA GLU A 69 -6.33 -7.20 5.21
C GLU A 69 -6.46 -8.63 5.73
N ARG A 70 -7.63 -8.97 6.26
CA ARG A 70 -7.92 -10.30 6.77
C ARG A 70 -8.04 -11.32 5.64
N LEU A 71 -7.20 -12.33 5.67
CA LEU A 71 -7.29 -13.51 4.83
C LEU A 71 -8.00 -14.60 5.62
N PRO A 72 -9.19 -15.08 5.21
CA PRO A 72 -9.98 -16.02 6.02
C PRO A 72 -9.26 -17.32 6.39
N SER A 73 -8.36 -17.80 5.53
CA SER A 73 -7.52 -18.99 5.76
C SER A 73 -6.13 -18.67 6.31
N GLY A 74 -5.84 -17.39 6.65
CA GLY A 74 -4.53 -17.00 7.20
C GLY A 74 -4.45 -17.28 8.70
N GLU A 75 -3.22 -17.47 9.21
CA GLU A 75 -2.98 -17.69 10.64
C GLU A 75 -2.83 -16.35 11.40
N VAL A 76 -2.19 -15.36 10.80
CA VAL A 76 -1.79 -14.11 11.44
C VAL A 76 -2.83 -13.01 11.24
N SER A 77 -3.30 -12.79 10.01
CA SER A 77 -4.20 -11.67 9.71
C SER A 77 -5.57 -11.74 10.39
N PRO A 78 -6.20 -12.91 10.63
CA PRO A 78 -7.43 -12.97 11.44
C PRO A 78 -7.20 -12.53 12.88
N TYR A 79 -6.15 -13.03 13.54
CA TYR A 79 -5.79 -12.61 14.89
C TYR A 79 -5.58 -11.09 14.98
N LEU A 80 -4.75 -10.53 14.10
CA LEU A 80 -4.49 -9.09 14.07
C LEU A 80 -5.78 -8.28 13.92
N THR A 81 -6.67 -8.67 13.01
CA THR A 81 -7.86 -7.87 12.69
C THR A 81 -9.05 -8.08 13.62
N GLN A 82 -9.10 -9.17 14.38
CA GLN A 82 -10.26 -9.53 15.19
C GLN A 82 -9.99 -9.52 16.69
N GLU A 83 -8.77 -9.96 17.10
CA GLU A 83 -8.45 -10.17 18.51
C GLU A 83 -7.60 -9.04 19.11
N LEU A 84 -6.70 -8.45 18.29
CA LEU A 84 -5.73 -7.46 18.78
C LEU A 84 -6.43 -6.17 19.22
N ALA A 85 -6.12 -5.71 20.44
CA ALA A 85 -6.71 -4.55 21.08
C ALA A 85 -5.68 -3.43 21.35
N VAL A 86 -6.18 -2.23 21.61
CA VAL A 86 -5.33 -1.11 22.07
C VAL A 86 -4.68 -1.49 23.41
N GLY A 87 -3.37 -1.29 23.49
CA GLY A 87 -2.55 -1.66 24.62
C GLY A 87 -1.77 -2.96 24.45
N ASP A 88 -2.17 -3.84 23.55
CA ASP A 88 -1.46 -5.07 23.22
C ASP A 88 -0.07 -4.79 22.62
N ARG A 89 0.77 -5.81 22.61
CA ARG A 89 2.13 -5.74 22.10
C ARG A 89 2.33 -6.66 20.92
N LEU A 90 3.05 -6.18 19.91
CA LEU A 90 3.47 -6.92 18.74
C LEU A 90 4.98 -6.90 18.58
N GLU A 91 5.55 -8.00 18.16
CA GLU A 91 6.95 -8.06 17.76
C GLU A 91 7.09 -7.69 16.29
N LEU A 92 7.95 -6.72 16.02
CA LEU A 92 8.21 -6.17 14.69
C LEU A 92 9.69 -6.30 14.34
N ARG A 93 10.00 -6.65 13.11
CA ARG A 93 11.34 -6.57 12.55
C ARG A 93 11.32 -5.67 11.32
N GLY A 94 12.17 -4.66 11.30
CA GLY A 94 12.26 -3.72 10.19
C GLY A 94 12.94 -2.42 10.57
N PRO A 95 12.88 -1.41 9.67
CA PRO A 95 12.24 -1.48 8.34
C PRO A 95 13.03 -2.34 7.36
N ILE A 96 12.33 -2.99 6.43
CA ILE A 96 12.88 -3.90 5.43
C ILE A 96 12.51 -3.38 4.03
N GLY A 97 13.40 -3.60 3.06
CA GLY A 97 13.22 -3.20 1.66
C GLY A 97 14.00 -1.96 1.27
N GLY A 98 14.36 -1.86 -0.02
CA GLY A 98 15.16 -0.76 -0.55
C GLY A 98 14.90 -0.49 -2.03
N TRP A 99 14.27 -1.42 -2.76
CA TRP A 99 13.94 -1.28 -4.17
C TRP A 99 12.60 -0.54 -4.40
N PHE A 100 11.58 -0.91 -3.67
CA PHE A 100 10.23 -0.36 -3.77
C PHE A 100 10.06 0.86 -2.86
N VAL A 101 10.96 1.84 -2.94
CA VAL A 101 10.96 3.02 -2.06
C VAL A 101 10.92 4.31 -2.85
N TRP A 102 10.12 5.27 -2.34
CA TRP A 102 10.12 6.65 -2.80
C TRP A 102 10.82 7.55 -1.76
N ARG A 103 11.61 8.49 -2.26
CA ARG A 103 12.37 9.44 -1.44
C ARG A 103 12.00 10.87 -1.77
N THR A 104 11.96 11.72 -0.78
CA THR A 104 11.48 13.12 -0.88
C THR A 104 12.31 14.02 -1.80
N HIS A 105 13.51 13.62 -2.17
CA HIS A 105 14.34 14.34 -3.15
C HIS A 105 13.99 13.98 -4.61
N GLN A 106 13.13 13.01 -4.84
CA GLN A 106 12.65 12.67 -6.19
C GLN A 106 11.65 13.72 -6.65
N THR A 107 11.89 14.33 -7.79
CA THR A 107 11.10 15.45 -8.35
C THR A 107 10.39 15.09 -9.65
N GLU A 108 10.75 13.97 -10.27
CA GLU A 108 10.10 13.45 -11.47
C GLU A 108 8.64 13.06 -11.19
N PRO A 109 7.79 13.00 -12.23
CA PRO A 109 6.42 12.49 -12.09
C PRO A 109 6.42 11.06 -11.54
N ILE A 110 5.52 10.81 -10.60
CA ILE A 110 5.35 9.50 -9.96
C ILE A 110 4.01 8.89 -10.36
N GLN A 111 4.07 7.66 -10.89
CA GLN A 111 2.89 6.85 -11.17
C GLN A 111 2.73 5.77 -10.12
N LEU A 112 1.63 5.80 -9.40
CA LEU A 112 1.25 4.80 -8.41
C LEU A 112 0.12 3.93 -8.97
N ILE A 113 0.24 2.60 -8.89
CA ILE A 113 -0.78 1.66 -9.36
C ILE A 113 -1.01 0.62 -8.26
N ALA A 114 -2.18 0.67 -7.66
CA ALA A 114 -2.57 -0.19 -6.54
C ALA A 114 -3.62 -1.23 -6.93
N GLY A 115 -3.45 -2.47 -6.50
CA GLY A 115 -4.48 -3.50 -6.49
C GLY A 115 -4.86 -3.92 -5.08
N GLY A 116 -6.09 -3.62 -4.65
CA GLY A 116 -6.56 -3.94 -3.29
C GLY A 116 -5.64 -3.39 -2.20
N SER A 117 -5.19 -4.24 -1.28
CA SER A 117 -4.26 -3.88 -0.19
C SER A 117 -2.88 -3.40 -0.67
N GLY A 118 -2.56 -3.50 -1.97
CA GLY A 118 -1.39 -2.88 -2.57
C GLY A 118 -1.35 -1.36 -2.47
N ILE A 119 -2.43 -0.72 -2.07
CA ILE A 119 -2.47 0.72 -1.77
C ILE A 119 -1.60 1.08 -0.54
N VAL A 120 -1.36 0.17 0.40
CA VAL A 120 -0.73 0.46 1.68
C VAL A 120 0.66 1.11 1.55
N PRO A 121 1.65 0.52 0.84
CA PRO A 121 2.95 1.16 0.67
C PRO A 121 2.87 2.45 -0.17
N LEU A 122 1.89 2.57 -1.07
CA LEU A 122 1.69 3.75 -1.89
C LEU A 122 1.11 4.91 -1.08
N MET A 123 0.26 4.62 -0.08
CA MET A 123 -0.19 5.64 0.88
C MET A 123 0.95 6.19 1.72
N ALA A 124 1.91 5.36 2.13
CA ALA A 124 3.12 5.84 2.78
C ALA A 124 3.90 6.84 1.90
N MET A 125 3.96 6.61 0.58
CA MET A 125 4.59 7.53 -0.37
C MET A 125 3.82 8.85 -0.46
N ILE A 126 2.48 8.81 -0.60
CA ILE A 126 1.60 9.98 -0.66
C ILE A 126 1.71 10.80 0.63
N ARG A 127 1.61 10.14 1.78
CA ARG A 127 1.75 10.79 3.10
C ARG A 127 3.14 11.40 3.31
N SER A 128 4.19 10.70 2.87
CA SER A 128 5.57 11.22 2.94
C SER A 128 5.79 12.42 2.03
N ARG A 129 5.15 12.43 0.83
CA ARG A 129 5.14 13.58 -0.07
C ARG A 129 4.51 14.81 0.60
N ALA A 130 3.31 14.65 1.18
CA ALA A 130 2.60 15.72 1.87
C ALA A 130 3.39 16.23 3.09
N SER A 131 3.86 15.32 3.96
CA SER A 131 4.66 15.65 5.14
C SER A 131 5.97 16.38 4.83
N ALA A 132 6.56 16.13 3.68
CA ALA A 132 7.79 16.79 3.23
C ALA A 132 7.55 18.10 2.46
N GLY A 133 6.30 18.46 2.15
CA GLY A 133 5.98 19.58 1.28
C GLY A 133 6.54 19.41 -0.15
N SER A 134 6.68 18.16 -0.62
CA SER A 134 7.23 17.88 -1.94
C SER A 134 6.28 18.26 -3.05
N ALA A 135 6.78 18.95 -4.08
CA ALA A 135 6.02 19.32 -5.27
C ALA A 135 6.00 18.23 -6.36
N ALA A 136 6.62 17.06 -6.14
CA ALA A 136 6.60 15.97 -7.10
C ALA A 136 5.15 15.59 -7.48
N PRO A 137 4.78 15.58 -8.77
CA PRO A 137 3.39 15.30 -9.16
C PRO A 137 3.11 13.79 -9.13
N PHE A 138 2.04 13.40 -8.43
CA PHE A 138 1.63 12.00 -8.27
C PHE A 138 0.35 11.72 -9.03
N ARG A 139 0.28 10.57 -9.70
CA ARG A 139 -0.96 9.97 -10.19
C ARG A 139 -1.16 8.61 -9.55
N LEU A 140 -2.34 8.38 -8.98
CA LEU A 140 -2.73 7.10 -8.40
C LEU A 140 -3.84 6.45 -9.23
N LEU A 141 -3.59 5.26 -9.76
CA LEU A 141 -4.63 4.36 -10.26
C LEU A 141 -4.88 3.29 -9.19
N TYR A 142 -6.08 3.28 -8.63
CA TYR A 142 -6.45 2.35 -7.57
C TYR A 142 -7.54 1.37 -8.02
N SER A 143 -7.17 0.11 -8.19
CA SER A 143 -8.05 -0.99 -8.58
C SER A 143 -8.58 -1.72 -7.37
N VAL A 144 -9.91 -1.74 -7.19
CA VAL A 144 -10.61 -2.40 -6.09
C VAL A 144 -11.82 -3.18 -6.59
N ARG A 145 -12.35 -4.08 -5.78
CA ARG A 145 -13.53 -4.88 -6.17
C ARG A 145 -14.77 -4.02 -6.25
N GLU A 146 -14.97 -3.15 -5.28
CA GLU A 146 -16.17 -2.33 -5.10
C GLU A 146 -15.87 -1.11 -4.22
N PRO A 147 -16.73 -0.09 -4.15
CA PRO A 147 -16.51 1.08 -3.30
C PRO A 147 -16.30 0.76 -1.83
N ALA A 148 -16.98 -0.27 -1.29
CA ALA A 148 -16.84 -0.69 0.10
C ALA A 148 -15.45 -1.29 0.42
N ALA A 149 -14.67 -1.68 -0.59
CA ALA A 149 -13.32 -2.23 -0.47
C ALA A 149 -12.21 -1.17 -0.58
N VAL A 150 -12.54 0.11 -0.64
CA VAL A 150 -11.54 1.21 -0.72
C VAL A 150 -10.95 1.45 0.67
N PHE A 151 -9.65 1.23 0.83
CA PHE A 151 -8.90 1.63 2.04
C PHE A 151 -8.61 3.13 2.00
N TYR A 152 -8.50 3.78 3.16
CA TYR A 152 -8.20 5.21 3.31
C TYR A 152 -9.15 6.12 2.54
N ARG A 153 -10.43 5.72 2.44
CA ARG A 153 -11.42 6.40 1.58
C ARG A 153 -11.48 7.90 1.82
N ASP A 154 -11.65 8.31 3.07
CA ASP A 154 -11.84 9.72 3.43
C ASP A 154 -10.56 10.53 3.17
N GLU A 155 -9.39 9.94 3.45
CA GLU A 155 -8.10 10.56 3.18
C GLU A 155 -7.86 10.72 1.67
N LEU A 156 -8.15 9.69 0.88
CA LEU A 156 -8.04 9.76 -0.59
C LEU A 156 -9.02 10.78 -1.18
N GLN A 157 -10.22 10.89 -0.64
CA GLN A 157 -11.19 11.89 -1.06
C GLN A 157 -10.75 13.32 -0.70
N ALA A 158 -10.18 13.52 0.48
CA ALA A 158 -9.63 14.80 0.88
C ALA A 158 -8.48 15.25 -0.04
N LEU A 159 -7.59 14.34 -0.42
CA LEU A 159 -6.49 14.60 -1.35
C LEU A 159 -6.97 15.09 -2.72
N THR A 160 -8.07 14.50 -3.24
CA THR A 160 -8.62 14.91 -4.55
C THR A 160 -9.36 16.24 -4.51
N ASN A 161 -9.91 16.60 -3.35
CA ASN A 161 -10.65 17.88 -3.19
C ASN A 161 -9.72 19.08 -3.01
N ASN A 162 -8.51 18.87 -2.49
CA ASN A 162 -7.60 19.96 -2.12
C ASN A 162 -6.55 20.29 -3.20
N ASP A 163 -6.61 19.65 -4.38
CA ASP A 163 -5.66 19.86 -5.49
C ASP A 163 -4.17 19.77 -5.08
N GLU A 164 -3.87 18.87 -4.16
CA GLU A 164 -2.54 18.75 -3.55
C GLU A 164 -1.47 18.14 -4.49
N GLY A 165 -1.69 18.16 -5.82
CA GLY A 165 -0.78 17.59 -6.81
C GLY A 165 -0.80 16.05 -6.83
N VAL A 166 -1.87 15.44 -6.31
CA VAL A 166 -2.17 14.02 -6.40
C VAL A 166 -3.46 13.83 -7.19
N SER A 167 -3.40 13.19 -8.35
CA SER A 167 -4.61 12.82 -9.09
C SER A 167 -4.96 11.35 -8.86
N LEU A 168 -6.26 11.04 -8.69
CA LEU A 168 -6.76 9.71 -8.36
C LEU A 168 -7.73 9.21 -9.43
N THR A 169 -7.48 7.99 -9.91
CA THR A 169 -8.37 7.25 -10.80
C THR A 169 -8.74 5.92 -10.15
N TYR A 170 -10.04 5.64 -10.01
CA TYR A 170 -10.50 4.33 -9.53
C TYR A 170 -10.79 3.38 -10.69
N ALA A 171 -10.50 2.09 -10.48
CA ALA A 171 -10.89 0.97 -11.33
C ALA A 171 -11.68 -0.06 -10.51
N TYR A 172 -13.00 -0.08 -10.64
CA TYR A 172 -13.84 -1.07 -9.97
C TYR A 172 -13.92 -2.35 -10.78
N THR A 173 -13.64 -3.51 -10.14
CA THR A 173 -13.55 -4.79 -10.86
C THR A 173 -14.82 -5.63 -10.80
N ARG A 174 -15.72 -5.42 -9.82
CA ARG A 174 -16.97 -6.17 -9.65
C ARG A 174 -18.21 -5.28 -9.60
N VAL A 175 -18.22 -4.31 -8.70
CA VAL A 175 -19.33 -3.38 -8.51
C VAL A 175 -18.77 -1.96 -8.56
N ALA A 176 -19.40 -1.09 -9.34
CA ALA A 176 -19.07 0.34 -9.39
C ALA A 176 -20.23 1.18 -8.84
N PRO A 177 -20.01 2.45 -8.47
CA PRO A 177 -21.08 3.40 -8.18
C PRO A 177 -22.08 3.50 -9.33
N LYS A 178 -23.34 3.87 -9.04
CA LYS A 178 -24.46 3.83 -9.99
C LYS A 178 -24.18 4.56 -11.31
N ASP A 179 -23.55 5.72 -11.25
CA ASP A 179 -23.28 6.57 -12.43
C ASP A 179 -21.82 6.52 -12.87
N TRP A 180 -21.14 5.40 -12.58
CA TRP A 180 -19.74 5.23 -12.95
C TRP A 180 -19.58 5.11 -14.48
N PRO A 181 -18.70 5.92 -15.11
CA PRO A 181 -18.64 6.00 -16.58
C PRO A 181 -18.06 4.75 -17.26
N ARG A 182 -17.43 3.84 -16.50
CA ARG A 182 -16.80 2.65 -17.03
C ARG A 182 -17.45 1.38 -16.46
N ARG A 183 -17.68 0.37 -17.29
CA ARG A 183 -18.13 -0.94 -16.80
C ARG A 183 -17.09 -1.53 -15.85
N PRO A 184 -17.54 -2.16 -14.74
CA PRO A 184 -16.63 -2.90 -13.86
C PRO A 184 -15.84 -3.96 -14.64
N GLY A 185 -14.54 -4.06 -14.35
CA GLY A 185 -13.65 -5.00 -15.02
C GLY A 185 -12.21 -4.84 -14.53
N ARG A 186 -11.37 -5.80 -14.90
CA ARG A 186 -9.93 -5.70 -14.62
C ARG A 186 -9.33 -4.50 -15.33
N ILE A 187 -8.16 -4.06 -14.84
CA ILE A 187 -7.36 -3.07 -15.56
C ILE A 187 -7.02 -3.59 -16.97
N ASP A 188 -6.97 -2.69 -17.92
CA ASP A 188 -6.57 -2.97 -19.30
C ASP A 188 -5.62 -1.90 -19.84
N ALA A 189 -5.10 -2.11 -21.04
CA ALA A 189 -4.15 -1.20 -21.68
C ALA A 189 -4.72 0.22 -21.85
N ALA A 190 -6.01 0.35 -22.22
CA ALA A 190 -6.65 1.65 -22.41
C ALA A 190 -6.73 2.44 -21.12
N LEU A 191 -7.10 1.79 -20.00
CA LEU A 191 -7.16 2.44 -18.70
C LEU A 191 -5.76 2.89 -18.24
N ILE A 192 -4.74 2.03 -18.38
CA ILE A 192 -3.36 2.38 -18.02
C ILE A 192 -2.89 3.56 -18.87
N THR A 193 -3.08 3.55 -20.19
CA THR A 193 -2.67 4.65 -21.08
C THR A 193 -3.34 5.97 -20.69
N ASN A 194 -4.62 5.94 -20.31
CA ASN A 194 -5.34 7.16 -19.92
C ASN A 194 -5.00 7.67 -18.52
N ALA A 195 -4.69 6.76 -17.57
CA ALA A 195 -4.43 7.12 -16.19
C ALA A 195 -2.94 7.40 -15.90
N ALA A 196 -2.03 6.84 -16.69
CA ALA A 196 -0.59 7.00 -16.48
C ALA A 196 -0.06 8.35 -17.01
N TRP A 197 1.08 8.74 -16.49
CA TRP A 197 1.87 9.82 -17.07
C TRP A 197 2.36 9.44 -18.47
N PRO A 198 2.40 10.39 -19.43
CA PRO A 198 3.07 10.16 -20.71
C PRO A 198 4.52 9.70 -20.51
N SER A 199 4.96 8.72 -21.29
CA SER A 199 6.29 8.10 -21.14
C SER A 199 7.45 9.09 -21.40
N ASN A 200 7.23 10.10 -22.25
CA ASN A 200 8.21 11.14 -22.54
C ASN A 200 8.52 12.05 -21.34
N LEU A 201 7.69 12.04 -20.29
CA LEU A 201 7.96 12.74 -19.03
C LEU A 201 8.86 11.90 -18.08
N GLY A 202 9.17 10.67 -18.46
CA GLY A 202 10.06 9.77 -17.72
C GLY A 202 9.63 9.44 -16.30
N PRO A 203 8.34 9.12 -16.03
CA PRO A 203 7.87 8.88 -14.67
C PRO A 203 8.51 7.65 -14.04
N THR A 204 8.67 7.67 -12.72
CA THR A 204 8.91 6.44 -11.94
C THR A 204 7.58 5.82 -11.56
N CYS A 205 7.40 4.54 -11.90
CA CYS A 205 6.16 3.80 -11.68
C CYS A 205 6.31 2.83 -10.51
N TYR A 206 5.37 2.87 -9.55
CA TYR A 206 5.29 1.92 -8.43
C TYR A 206 4.00 1.12 -8.56
N VAL A 207 4.13 -0.19 -8.73
CA VAL A 207 2.99 -1.10 -8.91
C VAL A 207 2.95 -2.09 -7.77
N CYS A 208 1.85 -2.13 -7.02
CA CYS A 208 1.71 -3.01 -5.87
C CYS A 208 0.33 -3.68 -5.82
N GLY A 209 0.31 -4.98 -5.47
CA GLY A 209 -0.91 -5.77 -5.38
C GLY A 209 -0.70 -7.27 -5.57
N PRO A 210 -1.77 -8.03 -5.86
CA PRO A 210 -1.68 -9.46 -6.18
C PRO A 210 -0.79 -9.72 -7.40
N THR A 211 -0.06 -10.85 -7.41
CA THR A 211 0.91 -11.18 -8.46
C THR A 211 0.36 -10.99 -9.88
N SER A 212 -0.82 -11.55 -10.19
CA SER A 212 -1.42 -11.43 -11.54
C SER A 212 -1.79 -9.98 -11.91
N PHE A 213 -2.17 -9.16 -10.92
CA PHE A 213 -2.44 -7.73 -11.13
C PHE A 213 -1.15 -6.98 -11.47
N VAL A 214 -0.10 -7.20 -10.68
CA VAL A 214 1.20 -6.53 -10.86
C VAL A 214 1.81 -6.87 -12.23
N GLU A 215 1.77 -8.15 -12.63
CA GLU A 215 2.27 -8.59 -13.95
C GLU A 215 1.51 -7.91 -15.09
N SER A 216 0.16 -7.88 -15.02
CA SER A 216 -0.66 -7.21 -16.03
C SER A 216 -0.39 -5.71 -16.09
N ALA A 217 -0.33 -5.03 -14.95
CA ALA A 217 -0.10 -3.59 -14.90
C ALA A 217 1.29 -3.23 -15.45
N ALA A 218 2.34 -3.97 -15.06
CA ALA A 218 3.69 -3.76 -15.57
C ALA A 218 3.78 -3.99 -17.08
N ALA A 219 3.14 -5.06 -17.60
CA ALA A 219 3.08 -5.32 -19.05
C ALA A 219 2.39 -4.19 -19.81
N PHE A 220 1.26 -3.66 -19.30
CA PHE A 220 0.56 -2.54 -19.94
C PHE A 220 1.36 -1.22 -19.87
N LEU A 221 2.08 -0.97 -18.77
CA LEU A 221 2.99 0.19 -18.69
C LEU A 221 4.10 0.09 -19.75
N ILE A 222 4.75 -1.07 -19.89
CA ILE A 222 5.78 -1.29 -20.92
C ILE A 222 5.18 -1.10 -22.32
N ALA A 223 4.02 -1.69 -22.58
CA ALA A 223 3.33 -1.55 -23.86
C ALA A 223 2.92 -0.11 -24.18
N SER A 224 2.70 0.75 -23.15
CA SER A 224 2.44 2.18 -23.30
C SER A 224 3.71 3.03 -23.44
N GLY A 225 4.90 2.40 -23.52
CA GLY A 225 6.18 3.06 -23.73
C GLY A 225 6.93 3.47 -22.44
N GLN A 226 6.46 3.04 -21.26
CA GLN A 226 7.20 3.30 -20.02
C GLN A 226 8.49 2.47 -19.98
N SER A 227 9.58 3.06 -19.48
CA SER A 227 10.87 2.40 -19.38
C SER A 227 10.85 1.30 -18.30
N PRO A 228 11.22 0.03 -18.62
CA PRO A 228 11.16 -1.07 -17.65
C PRO A 228 12.02 -0.84 -16.40
N ASP A 229 13.14 -0.13 -16.50
CA ASP A 229 14.05 0.21 -15.38
C ASP A 229 13.43 1.23 -14.40
N LYS A 230 12.38 1.94 -14.83
CA LYS A 230 11.61 2.87 -14.00
C LYS A 230 10.33 2.25 -13.42
N ILE A 231 10.05 0.98 -13.69
CA ILE A 231 8.89 0.27 -13.14
C ILE A 231 9.34 -0.57 -11.95
N ARG A 232 8.93 -0.16 -10.75
CA ARG A 232 9.19 -0.86 -9.49
C ARG A 232 7.94 -1.62 -9.08
N THR A 233 8.09 -2.88 -8.73
CA THR A 233 6.97 -3.76 -8.43
C THR A 233 7.12 -4.42 -7.07
N GLU A 234 6.01 -4.52 -6.33
CA GLU A 234 5.90 -5.32 -5.11
C GLU A 234 4.63 -6.19 -5.18
N ARG A 235 4.76 -7.45 -4.77
CA ARG A 235 3.70 -8.45 -4.92
C ARG A 235 3.26 -8.96 -3.57
N PHE A 236 1.94 -9.02 -3.37
CA PHE A 236 1.32 -9.74 -2.26
C PHE A 236 0.65 -11.01 -2.81
N GLY A 237 0.68 -12.05 -2.04
CA GLY A 237 -0.01 -13.28 -2.39
C GLY A 237 0.36 -14.38 -1.41
N PRO A 238 -0.35 -15.51 -1.42
CA PRO A 238 0.12 -16.66 -0.70
C PRO A 238 1.55 -16.92 -1.19
N THR A 239 2.51 -16.94 -0.28
CA THR A 239 3.82 -17.51 -0.54
C THR A 239 3.55 -18.93 -1.00
N GLY A 240 3.56 -19.14 -2.33
CA GLY A 240 3.36 -20.46 -2.89
C GLY A 240 4.38 -21.39 -2.23
N ASP A 241 3.90 -22.51 -1.75
CA ASP A 241 4.77 -23.60 -1.35
C ASP A 241 5.78 -23.81 -2.46
N ARG A 242 7.04 -23.45 -2.21
CA ARG A 242 8.13 -23.92 -3.03
C ARG A 242 8.22 -25.40 -2.75
N LYS A 243 7.59 -26.19 -3.64
CA LYS A 243 7.90 -27.63 -3.74
C LYS A 243 9.36 -27.82 -4.10
#